data_9f096e6757d693ceccb8681276786393
#
_entry.id   9f096e6757d693ceccb8681276786393
#
_cell.length_a   1.000
_cell.length_b   1.000
_cell.length_c   1.000
_cell.angle_alpha   90.00
_cell.angle_beta   90.00
_cell.angle_gamma   90.00
#
_symmetry.space_group_name_H-M   'P 1'
#
loop_
_entity.id
_entity.type
_entity.pdbx_description
1 polymer ?
#
loop_
_entity_poly.entity_id
_entity_poly.type
_entity_poly.pdbx_seq_one_letter_code
_entity_poly.pdbx_strand_id
1 'polypeptide(L)'
;MRTRKPREIAFGLLQRREQRAGFVEDALDEMLPLLAPVDRRLCQELVYGAVRWQATLDWLIARKTHGRTQKAPLQVLLRLGLYQMFWLDRVPDHAAVNESVELARTHGFGAQAGFLNAVLRGYAREREQTAQELAQLKSTEPSRGYSHPAWLCERWQARWGPDVLRQLLDWNNQPPRTFARVNLLRIDPARLIEQWRRENVDYDFFRRDWTGENLIFELKSAPPFASLPSFRQGGFYIQDPSTLLAAHLLDPQPGDRILDLCAAPGGKTTYLAQRVNNQALIVACDASTPRQQRLRENCARLGVTCVEPVTLDALPQLAVGQLPYDRVLVDAPCSNTGVMRRRVELRWRVTLSEIQRLQGTQVKLLRLAAPHVKPGGLLEYSTCSLEPEENREVVNRFLADHPGFALELERELLPFRNGVDGAYVACLRRA
;
A
#
# COMPACT_ATOMS: atom_id res chain seq x y z
N MET A 1 -30.34 15.98 9.24
CA MET A 1 -29.63 15.07 8.31
C MET A 1 -29.70 13.66 8.85
N ARG A 2 -30.17 12.67 8.05
CA ARG A 2 -30.18 11.26 8.49
C ARG A 2 -28.73 10.79 8.63
N THR A 3 -28.31 10.35 9.80
CA THR A 3 -26.95 9.83 10.04
C THR A 3 -26.75 8.62 9.12
N ARG A 4 -25.79 8.69 8.21
CA ARG A 4 -25.49 7.60 7.28
C ARG A 4 -24.90 6.44 8.07
N LYS A 5 -25.36 5.21 7.80
CA LYS A 5 -24.85 4.01 8.47
C LYS A 5 -23.58 3.50 7.75
N PRO A 6 -22.62 2.89 8.47
CA PRO A 6 -21.39 2.39 7.87
C PRO A 6 -21.62 1.37 6.74
N ARG A 7 -22.64 0.51 6.86
CA ARG A 7 -23.02 -0.47 5.86
C ARG A 7 -23.61 0.15 4.60
N GLU A 8 -24.38 1.24 4.73
CA GLU A 8 -24.91 2.00 3.58
C GLU A 8 -23.79 2.64 2.77
N ILE A 9 -22.81 3.24 3.43
CA ILE A 9 -21.64 3.81 2.77
C ILE A 9 -20.82 2.71 2.11
N ALA A 10 -20.53 1.61 2.82
CA ALA A 10 -19.78 0.49 2.25
C ALA A 10 -20.46 -0.09 1.01
N PHE A 11 -21.78 -0.31 1.04
CA PHE A 11 -22.56 -0.76 -0.11
C PHE A 11 -22.44 0.22 -1.29
N GLY A 12 -22.65 1.52 -1.05
CA GLY A 12 -22.55 2.54 -2.11
C GLY A 12 -21.16 2.63 -2.74
N LEU A 13 -20.09 2.52 -1.94
CA LEU A 13 -18.72 2.53 -2.43
C LEU A 13 -18.41 1.30 -3.28
N LEU A 14 -18.76 0.10 -2.80
CA LEU A 14 -18.55 -1.14 -3.53
C LEU A 14 -19.38 -1.20 -4.81
N GLN A 15 -20.60 -0.67 -4.81
CA GLN A 15 -21.43 -0.56 -6.01
C GLN A 15 -20.80 0.39 -7.05
N ARG A 16 -20.28 1.54 -6.61
CA ARG A 16 -19.56 2.47 -7.49
C ARG A 16 -18.29 1.87 -8.09
N ARG A 17 -17.56 1.07 -7.29
CA ARG A 17 -16.36 0.36 -7.74
C ARG A 17 -16.63 -0.56 -8.93
N GLU A 18 -17.74 -1.27 -8.95
CA GLU A 18 -18.14 -2.13 -10.09
C GLU A 18 -18.40 -1.34 -11.38
N GLN A 19 -18.59 -0.02 -11.29
CA GLN A 19 -18.96 0.86 -12.41
C GLN A 19 -17.87 1.83 -12.86
N ARG A 20 -16.78 2.03 -12.08
CA ARG A 20 -15.81 3.11 -12.30
C ARG A 20 -14.35 2.66 -12.25
N ALA A 21 -13.49 3.45 -12.93
CA ALA A 21 -12.06 3.22 -12.99
C ALA A 21 -11.23 3.69 -11.76
N GLY A 22 -11.83 4.44 -10.78
CA GLY A 22 -11.12 4.96 -9.59
C GLY A 22 -10.85 3.88 -8.54
N PHE A 23 -9.88 4.12 -7.66
CA PHE A 23 -9.61 3.23 -6.53
C PHE A 23 -10.63 3.43 -5.40
N VAL A 24 -11.00 2.32 -4.73
CA VAL A 24 -11.94 2.35 -3.61
C VAL A 24 -11.35 3.11 -2.40
N GLU A 25 -10.04 3.12 -2.26
CA GLU A 25 -9.32 3.85 -1.22
C GLU A 25 -9.61 5.35 -1.27
N ASP A 26 -9.49 5.97 -2.46
CA ASP A 26 -9.73 7.41 -2.64
C ASP A 26 -11.18 7.77 -2.31
N ALA A 27 -12.13 6.96 -2.82
CA ALA A 27 -13.55 7.17 -2.54
C ALA A 27 -13.91 6.95 -1.06
N LEU A 28 -13.20 6.05 -0.37
CA LEU A 28 -13.38 5.80 1.05
C LEU A 28 -12.90 6.98 1.88
N ASP A 29 -11.73 7.55 1.57
CA ASP A 29 -11.18 8.72 2.26
C ASP A 29 -12.11 9.95 2.19
N GLU A 30 -12.82 10.13 1.08
CA GLU A 30 -13.84 11.18 0.91
C GLU A 30 -15.09 10.94 1.78
N MET A 31 -15.48 9.68 1.98
CA MET A 31 -16.74 9.32 2.63
C MET A 31 -16.61 9.09 4.14
N LEU A 32 -15.44 8.67 4.63
CA LEU A 32 -15.24 8.40 6.06
C LEU A 32 -15.52 9.59 6.98
N PRO A 33 -15.19 10.85 6.63
CA PRO A 33 -15.50 12.01 7.47
C PRO A 33 -17.00 12.20 7.73
N LEU A 34 -17.87 11.63 6.89
CA LEU A 34 -19.34 11.70 7.04
C LEU A 34 -19.88 10.74 8.10
N LEU A 35 -19.05 9.84 8.62
CA LEU A 35 -19.39 8.86 9.66
C LEU A 35 -18.88 9.31 11.03
N ALA A 36 -19.62 8.90 12.08
CA ALA A 36 -19.11 8.98 13.44
C ALA A 36 -17.79 8.18 13.58
N PRO A 37 -16.83 8.62 14.41
CA PRO A 37 -15.52 7.97 14.53
C PRO A 37 -15.58 6.47 14.80
N VAL A 38 -16.53 6.00 15.59
CA VAL A 38 -16.74 4.57 15.90
C VAL A 38 -17.16 3.77 14.67
N ASP A 39 -17.93 4.38 13.77
CA ASP A 39 -18.46 3.72 12.56
C ASP A 39 -17.45 3.67 11.40
N ARG A 40 -16.44 4.54 11.43
CA ARG A 40 -15.39 4.60 10.38
C ARG A 40 -14.65 3.29 10.23
N ARG A 41 -14.24 2.68 11.37
CA ARG A 41 -13.53 1.40 11.39
C ARG A 41 -14.37 0.28 10.77
N LEU A 42 -15.64 0.20 11.11
CA LEU A 42 -16.55 -0.81 10.54
C LEU A 42 -16.72 -0.58 9.02
N CYS A 43 -16.88 0.67 8.58
CA CYS A 43 -17.00 0.98 7.16
C CYS A 43 -15.76 0.57 6.38
N GLN A 44 -14.57 0.93 6.86
CA GLN A 44 -13.29 0.54 6.27
C GLN A 44 -13.14 -0.98 6.20
N GLU A 45 -13.45 -1.68 7.29
CA GLU A 45 -13.34 -3.12 7.38
C GLU A 45 -14.28 -3.81 6.37
N LEU A 46 -15.52 -3.35 6.25
CA LEU A 46 -16.48 -3.88 5.29
C LEU A 46 -16.03 -3.68 3.84
N VAL A 47 -15.53 -2.49 3.52
CA VAL A 47 -15.07 -2.17 2.15
C VAL A 47 -13.81 -2.96 1.82
N TYR A 48 -12.76 -2.85 2.64
CA TYR A 48 -11.50 -3.54 2.36
C TYR A 48 -11.64 -5.06 2.44
N GLY A 49 -12.44 -5.57 3.37
CA GLY A 49 -12.68 -6.99 3.51
C GLY A 49 -13.44 -7.58 2.32
N ALA A 50 -14.50 -6.93 1.87
CA ALA A 50 -15.25 -7.39 0.70
C ALA A 50 -14.39 -7.39 -0.58
N VAL A 51 -13.50 -6.39 -0.75
CA VAL A 51 -12.55 -6.34 -1.86
C VAL A 51 -11.44 -7.39 -1.71
N ARG A 52 -10.87 -7.54 -0.51
CA ARG A 52 -9.81 -8.51 -0.22
C ARG A 52 -10.26 -9.93 -0.48
N TRP A 53 -11.45 -10.29 -0.03
CA TRP A 53 -11.99 -11.65 -0.12
C TRP A 53 -12.93 -11.87 -1.29
N GLN A 54 -12.91 -10.99 -2.28
CA GLN A 54 -13.87 -10.98 -3.41
C GLN A 54 -14.00 -12.34 -4.09
N ALA A 55 -12.90 -13.02 -4.48
CA ALA A 55 -12.98 -14.28 -5.19
C ALA A 55 -13.51 -15.42 -4.31
N THR A 56 -13.16 -15.44 -3.02
CA THR A 56 -13.71 -16.41 -2.06
C THR A 56 -15.19 -16.18 -1.83
N LEU A 57 -15.60 -14.92 -1.69
CA LEU A 57 -17.02 -14.55 -1.54
C LEU A 57 -17.84 -14.89 -2.78
N ASP A 58 -17.29 -14.65 -3.97
CA ASP A 58 -17.93 -15.02 -5.23
C ASP A 58 -18.04 -16.54 -5.40
N TRP A 59 -17.04 -17.30 -4.95
CA TRP A 59 -17.12 -18.76 -4.91
C TRP A 59 -18.25 -19.25 -3.98
N LEU A 60 -18.39 -18.67 -2.79
CA LEU A 60 -19.51 -18.95 -1.90
C LEU A 60 -20.85 -18.64 -2.57
N ILE A 61 -20.98 -17.47 -3.18
CA ILE A 61 -22.23 -17.07 -3.86
C ILE A 61 -22.57 -18.08 -4.98
N ALA A 62 -21.58 -18.41 -5.84
CA ALA A 62 -21.77 -19.33 -6.95
C ALA A 62 -22.28 -20.71 -6.52
N ARG A 63 -21.83 -21.24 -5.37
CA ARG A 63 -22.30 -22.53 -4.81
C ARG A 63 -23.79 -22.52 -4.51
N LYS A 64 -24.32 -21.47 -3.92
CA LYS A 64 -25.76 -21.35 -3.57
C LYS A 64 -26.64 -20.86 -4.73
N THR A 65 -26.02 -20.34 -5.79
CA THR A 65 -26.74 -19.85 -6.98
C THR A 65 -26.53 -20.73 -8.21
N HIS A 66 -25.98 -21.93 -8.03
CA HIS A 66 -25.67 -22.87 -9.11
C HIS A 66 -24.87 -22.21 -10.26
N GLY A 67 -23.87 -21.39 -9.91
CA GLY A 67 -23.02 -20.68 -10.86
C GLY A 67 -23.66 -19.47 -11.54
N ARG A 68 -24.91 -19.13 -11.23
CA ARG A 68 -25.58 -17.98 -11.85
C ARG A 68 -25.03 -16.65 -11.32
N THR A 69 -24.54 -15.82 -12.21
CA THR A 69 -24.11 -14.45 -11.87
C THR A 69 -25.30 -13.60 -11.46
N GLN A 70 -25.15 -12.89 -10.35
CA GLN A 70 -26.16 -11.97 -9.86
C GLN A 70 -25.96 -10.56 -10.47
N LYS A 71 -27.01 -9.72 -10.47
CA LYS A 71 -26.84 -8.28 -10.78
C LYS A 71 -25.86 -7.67 -9.79
N ALA A 72 -25.02 -6.76 -10.25
CA ALA A 72 -23.93 -6.16 -9.45
C ALA A 72 -24.35 -5.70 -8.04
N PRO A 73 -25.49 -5.00 -7.83
CA PRO A 73 -25.93 -4.63 -6.48
C PRO A 73 -26.21 -5.81 -5.56
N LEU A 74 -26.83 -6.88 -6.09
CA LEU A 74 -27.10 -8.10 -5.31
C LEU A 74 -25.83 -8.85 -4.99
N GLN A 75 -24.89 -8.90 -5.92
CA GLN A 75 -23.56 -9.49 -5.69
C GLN A 75 -22.85 -8.77 -4.55
N VAL A 76 -22.85 -7.44 -4.53
CA VAL A 76 -22.26 -6.62 -3.45
C VAL A 76 -22.96 -6.88 -2.11
N LEU A 77 -24.30 -6.95 -2.07
CA LEU A 77 -25.04 -7.24 -0.84
C LEU A 77 -24.71 -8.64 -0.28
N LEU A 78 -24.63 -9.64 -1.16
CA LEU A 78 -24.24 -11.00 -0.78
C LEU A 78 -22.80 -11.04 -0.27
N ARG A 79 -21.84 -10.39 -0.97
CA ARG A 79 -20.45 -10.28 -0.49
C ARG A 79 -20.38 -9.65 0.89
N LEU A 80 -21.08 -8.53 1.13
CA LEU A 80 -21.11 -7.87 2.44
C LEU A 80 -21.73 -8.73 3.54
N GLY A 81 -22.82 -9.45 3.24
CA GLY A 81 -23.44 -10.37 4.19
C GLY A 81 -22.50 -11.51 4.57
N LEU A 82 -21.96 -12.20 3.57
CA LEU A 82 -21.03 -13.33 3.78
C LEU A 82 -19.73 -12.90 4.45
N TYR A 83 -19.18 -11.73 4.09
CA TYR A 83 -17.98 -11.20 4.73
C TYR A 83 -18.21 -10.99 6.24
N GLN A 84 -19.34 -10.39 6.62
CA GLN A 84 -19.68 -10.20 8.01
C GLN A 84 -19.84 -11.53 8.76
N MET A 85 -20.43 -12.54 8.14
CA MET A 85 -20.63 -13.85 8.74
C MET A 85 -19.34 -14.63 8.99
N PHE A 86 -18.40 -14.62 8.04
CA PHE A 86 -17.23 -15.51 8.07
C PHE A 86 -15.92 -14.83 8.49
N TRP A 87 -15.84 -13.49 8.49
CA TRP A 87 -14.62 -12.74 8.81
C TRP A 87 -14.77 -11.71 9.93
N LEU A 88 -16.01 -11.46 10.43
CA LEU A 88 -16.22 -10.54 11.53
C LEU A 88 -16.78 -11.28 12.77
N ASP A 89 -15.89 -11.72 13.64
CA ASP A 89 -16.25 -12.52 14.82
C ASP A 89 -17.26 -11.83 15.77
N ARG A 90 -17.30 -10.49 15.74
CA ARG A 90 -18.19 -9.70 16.59
C ARG A 90 -19.57 -9.44 16.00
N VAL A 91 -19.82 -9.91 14.77
CA VAL A 91 -21.12 -9.75 14.11
C VAL A 91 -21.84 -11.08 14.12
N PRO A 92 -22.94 -11.23 14.88
CA PRO A 92 -23.75 -12.44 14.85
C PRO A 92 -24.36 -12.67 13.46
N ASP A 93 -24.49 -13.94 13.03
CA ASP A 93 -25.02 -14.28 11.71
C ASP A 93 -26.40 -13.68 11.45
N HIS A 94 -27.30 -13.73 12.45
CA HIS A 94 -28.63 -13.14 12.30
C HIS A 94 -28.58 -11.63 12.06
N ALA A 95 -27.63 -10.92 12.66
CA ALA A 95 -27.45 -9.48 12.42
C ALA A 95 -26.90 -9.22 11.01
N ALA A 96 -25.91 -10.00 10.54
CA ALA A 96 -25.40 -9.90 9.19
C ALA A 96 -26.49 -10.11 8.14
N VAL A 97 -27.35 -11.13 8.34
CA VAL A 97 -28.49 -11.42 7.48
C VAL A 97 -29.49 -10.26 7.47
N ASN A 98 -29.95 -9.84 8.66
CA ASN A 98 -30.99 -8.81 8.78
C ASN A 98 -30.54 -7.47 8.18
N GLU A 99 -29.31 -7.02 8.47
CA GLU A 99 -28.77 -5.78 7.93
C GLU A 99 -28.61 -5.82 6.41
N SER A 100 -28.19 -6.95 5.85
CA SER A 100 -28.07 -7.10 4.39
C SER A 100 -29.43 -7.09 3.68
N VAL A 101 -30.44 -7.73 4.29
CA VAL A 101 -31.82 -7.74 3.79
C VAL A 101 -32.46 -6.35 3.86
N GLU A 102 -32.22 -5.62 4.95
CA GLU A 102 -32.71 -4.26 5.12
C GLU A 102 -32.05 -3.28 4.14
N LEU A 103 -30.74 -3.43 3.90
CA LEU A 103 -30.05 -2.68 2.83
C LEU A 103 -30.69 -2.94 1.45
N ALA A 104 -31.02 -4.19 1.15
CA ALA A 104 -31.69 -4.52 -0.11
C ALA A 104 -33.04 -3.78 -0.24
N ARG A 105 -33.85 -3.78 0.81
CA ARG A 105 -35.15 -3.11 0.83
C ARG A 105 -35.03 -1.59 0.67
N THR A 106 -34.13 -0.97 1.40
CA THR A 106 -33.94 0.49 1.42
C THR A 106 -33.32 1.04 0.13
N HIS A 107 -32.64 0.19 -0.65
CA HIS A 107 -31.97 0.57 -1.90
C HIS A 107 -32.72 0.09 -3.17
N GLY A 108 -34.00 -0.26 -3.07
CA GLY A 108 -34.83 -0.60 -4.22
C GLY A 108 -34.77 -2.06 -4.68
N PHE A 109 -34.17 -2.95 -3.86
CA PHE A 109 -34.06 -4.39 -4.15
C PHE A 109 -35.00 -5.22 -3.28
N GLY A 110 -36.13 -4.66 -2.87
CA GLY A 110 -37.10 -5.32 -2.00
C GLY A 110 -37.63 -6.64 -2.55
N ALA A 111 -37.87 -6.73 -3.88
CA ALA A 111 -38.30 -7.96 -4.53
C ALA A 111 -37.26 -9.10 -4.41
N GLN A 112 -35.98 -8.79 -4.29
CA GLN A 112 -34.88 -9.76 -4.16
C GLN A 112 -34.49 -10.03 -2.68
N ALA A 113 -35.10 -9.35 -1.73
CA ALA A 113 -34.82 -9.50 -0.30
C ALA A 113 -35.04 -10.92 0.21
N GLY A 114 -36.06 -11.62 -0.32
CA GLY A 114 -36.33 -13.03 -0.02
C GLY A 114 -35.20 -13.96 -0.47
N PHE A 115 -34.70 -13.76 -1.69
CA PHE A 115 -33.57 -14.50 -2.24
C PHE A 115 -32.29 -14.28 -1.41
N LEU A 116 -31.96 -13.01 -1.11
CA LEU A 116 -30.81 -12.65 -0.30
C LEU A 116 -30.87 -13.34 1.08
N ASN A 117 -32.04 -13.28 1.74
CA ASN A 117 -32.28 -13.93 3.02
C ASN A 117 -32.12 -15.46 2.93
N ALA A 118 -32.63 -16.09 1.87
CA ALA A 118 -32.52 -17.55 1.70
C ALA A 118 -31.06 -18.01 1.57
N VAL A 119 -30.26 -17.29 0.74
CA VAL A 119 -28.83 -17.58 0.55
C VAL A 119 -28.06 -17.44 1.87
N LEU A 120 -28.20 -16.28 2.53
CA LEU A 120 -27.43 -16.00 3.75
C LEU A 120 -27.84 -16.91 4.92
N ARG A 121 -29.14 -17.16 5.13
CA ARG A 121 -29.60 -18.13 6.13
C ARG A 121 -29.17 -19.57 5.81
N GLY A 122 -29.06 -19.91 4.53
CA GLY A 122 -28.47 -21.20 4.13
C GLY A 122 -27.05 -21.37 4.68
N TYR A 123 -26.22 -20.35 4.54
CA TYR A 123 -24.86 -20.33 5.08
C TYR A 123 -24.80 -20.29 6.61
N ALA A 124 -25.74 -19.57 7.26
CA ALA A 124 -25.84 -19.58 8.73
C ALA A 124 -26.10 -20.98 9.29
N ARG A 125 -26.93 -21.78 8.63
CA ARG A 125 -27.20 -23.17 9.04
C ARG A 125 -26.03 -24.13 8.78
N GLU A 126 -25.21 -23.84 7.77
CA GLU A 126 -24.08 -24.68 7.35
C GLU A 126 -22.72 -24.07 7.76
N ARG A 127 -22.71 -23.23 8.80
CA ARG A 127 -21.54 -22.41 9.16
C ARG A 127 -20.28 -23.22 9.37
N GLU A 128 -20.35 -24.28 10.17
CA GLU A 128 -19.20 -25.12 10.50
C GLU A 128 -18.68 -25.89 9.29
N GLN A 129 -19.58 -26.47 8.52
CA GLN A 129 -19.23 -27.14 7.27
C GLN A 129 -18.56 -26.16 6.29
N THR A 130 -19.14 -24.97 6.14
CA THR A 130 -18.57 -23.93 5.23
C THR A 130 -17.20 -23.48 5.71
N ALA A 131 -16.95 -23.35 7.01
CA ALA A 131 -15.65 -23.00 7.54
C ALA A 131 -14.59 -24.07 7.22
N GLN A 132 -14.95 -25.36 7.33
CA GLN A 132 -14.08 -26.46 6.93
C GLN A 132 -13.77 -26.44 5.42
N GLU A 133 -14.77 -26.20 4.59
CA GLU A 133 -14.61 -26.09 3.14
C GLU A 133 -13.72 -24.88 2.74
N LEU A 134 -13.86 -23.74 3.41
CA LEU A 134 -13.00 -22.58 3.21
C LEU A 134 -11.54 -22.87 3.61
N ALA A 135 -11.32 -23.63 4.69
CA ALA A 135 -10.00 -24.07 5.09
C ALA A 135 -9.39 -25.04 4.05
N GLN A 136 -10.16 -25.99 3.55
CA GLN A 136 -9.73 -26.91 2.51
C GLN A 136 -9.44 -26.20 1.18
N LEU A 137 -10.24 -25.19 0.81
CA LEU A 137 -10.09 -24.42 -0.43
C LEU A 137 -8.73 -23.71 -0.50
N LYS A 138 -8.16 -23.30 0.61
CA LYS A 138 -6.82 -22.69 0.68
C LYS A 138 -5.72 -23.65 0.22
N SER A 139 -5.87 -24.95 0.45
CA SER A 139 -4.90 -25.95 0.02
C SER A 139 -5.16 -26.50 -1.37
N THR A 140 -6.43 -26.63 -1.78
CA THR A 140 -6.82 -27.21 -3.08
C THR A 140 -6.82 -26.19 -4.22
N GLU A 141 -7.30 -24.97 -3.95
CA GLU A 141 -7.38 -23.87 -4.92
C GLU A 141 -6.91 -22.56 -4.28
N PRO A 142 -5.59 -22.34 -4.09
CA PRO A 142 -5.06 -21.18 -3.38
C PRO A 142 -5.56 -19.82 -3.90
N SER A 143 -5.75 -19.68 -5.21
CA SER A 143 -6.27 -18.44 -5.80
C SER A 143 -7.66 -18.07 -5.29
N ARG A 144 -8.55 -19.04 -5.14
CA ARG A 144 -9.89 -18.85 -4.57
C ARG A 144 -9.86 -18.82 -3.04
N GLY A 145 -9.12 -19.73 -2.42
CA GLY A 145 -9.04 -19.87 -0.96
C GLY A 145 -8.41 -18.66 -0.27
N TYR A 146 -7.46 -18.00 -0.93
CA TYR A 146 -6.82 -16.76 -0.48
C TYR A 146 -7.28 -15.51 -1.25
N SER A 147 -8.22 -15.66 -2.17
CA SER A 147 -8.82 -14.54 -2.93
C SER A 147 -7.80 -13.68 -3.69
N HIS A 148 -7.09 -14.30 -4.62
CA HIS A 148 -6.15 -13.66 -5.54
C HIS A 148 -6.42 -14.10 -6.99
N PRO A 149 -6.03 -13.31 -8.01
CA PRO A 149 -6.12 -13.74 -9.41
C PRO A 149 -5.33 -15.02 -9.66
N ALA A 150 -5.92 -15.98 -10.39
CA ALA A 150 -5.30 -17.28 -10.67
C ALA A 150 -3.96 -17.12 -11.40
N TRP A 151 -3.90 -16.28 -12.46
CA TRP A 151 -2.68 -16.02 -13.23
C TRP A 151 -1.51 -15.51 -12.35
N LEU A 152 -1.82 -14.70 -11.33
CA LEU A 152 -0.79 -14.15 -10.43
C LEU A 152 -0.31 -15.20 -9.43
N CYS A 153 -1.21 -16.06 -8.94
CA CYS A 153 -0.85 -17.21 -8.10
C CYS A 153 0.01 -18.21 -8.86
N GLU A 154 -0.34 -18.57 -10.10
CA GLU A 154 0.43 -19.44 -10.96
C GLU A 154 1.85 -18.90 -11.21
N ARG A 155 1.96 -17.60 -11.50
CA ARG A 155 3.22 -16.91 -11.70
C ARG A 155 4.11 -16.95 -10.46
N TRP A 156 3.56 -16.62 -9.28
CA TRP A 156 4.31 -16.64 -8.03
C TRP A 156 4.65 -18.06 -7.60
N GLN A 157 3.77 -19.03 -7.86
CA GLN A 157 4.04 -20.45 -7.61
C GLN A 157 5.19 -20.98 -8.49
N ALA A 158 5.23 -20.60 -9.77
CA ALA A 158 6.32 -20.96 -10.67
C ALA A 158 7.66 -20.38 -10.22
N ARG A 159 7.64 -19.14 -9.64
CA ARG A 159 8.86 -18.48 -9.17
C ARG A 159 9.36 -19.01 -7.83
N TRP A 160 8.50 -19.29 -6.88
CA TRP A 160 8.90 -19.55 -5.49
C TRP A 160 8.41 -20.88 -4.91
N GLY A 161 7.61 -21.64 -5.66
CA GLY A 161 7.00 -22.86 -5.19
C GLY A 161 5.74 -22.65 -4.33
N PRO A 162 5.01 -23.77 -4.05
CA PRO A 162 3.69 -23.70 -3.41
C PRO A 162 3.72 -23.23 -1.96
N ASP A 163 4.77 -23.56 -1.21
CA ASP A 163 4.86 -23.21 0.22
C ASP A 163 5.07 -21.69 0.42
N VAL A 164 5.95 -21.10 -0.39
CA VAL A 164 6.21 -19.68 -0.38
C VAL A 164 5.02 -18.91 -0.93
N LEU A 165 4.35 -19.43 -1.96
CA LEU A 165 3.09 -18.87 -2.44
C LEU A 165 2.09 -18.74 -1.28
N ARG A 166 1.85 -19.81 -0.52
CA ARG A 166 0.90 -19.79 0.61
C ARG A 166 1.28 -18.72 1.63
N GLN A 167 2.57 -18.60 1.99
CA GLN A 167 3.04 -17.58 2.93
C GLN A 167 2.78 -16.15 2.40
N LEU A 168 3.01 -15.91 1.10
CA LEU A 168 2.75 -14.61 0.48
C LEU A 168 1.26 -14.28 0.44
N LEU A 169 0.40 -15.24 0.10
CA LEU A 169 -1.04 -15.05 0.05
C LEU A 169 -1.63 -14.82 1.44
N ASP A 170 -1.15 -15.55 2.47
CA ASP A 170 -1.49 -15.28 3.86
C ASP A 170 -1.07 -13.87 4.28
N TRP A 171 0.16 -13.45 3.98
CA TRP A 171 0.65 -12.11 4.27
C TRP A 171 -0.23 -11.04 3.64
N ASN A 172 -0.58 -11.19 2.37
CA ASN A 172 -1.42 -10.23 1.64
C ASN A 172 -2.83 -10.09 2.22
N ASN A 173 -3.30 -11.09 2.97
CA ASN A 173 -4.61 -11.09 3.61
C ASN A 173 -4.59 -10.64 5.07
N GLN A 174 -3.43 -10.50 5.70
CA GLN A 174 -3.32 -9.95 7.05
C GLN A 174 -3.62 -8.45 7.05
N PRO A 175 -4.20 -7.92 8.14
CA PRO A 175 -4.28 -6.48 8.35
C PRO A 175 -2.89 -5.83 8.28
N PRO A 176 -2.74 -4.70 7.60
CA PRO A 176 -1.46 -4.02 7.56
C PRO A 176 -1.07 -3.49 8.93
N ARG A 177 0.18 -3.73 9.33
CA ARG A 177 0.76 -3.11 10.52
C ARG A 177 1.08 -1.64 10.25
N THR A 178 0.94 -0.82 11.27
CA THR A 178 1.26 0.61 11.21
C THR A 178 2.63 0.85 11.83
N PHE A 179 3.51 1.51 11.10
CA PHE A 179 4.84 1.85 11.60
C PHE A 179 5.05 3.36 11.62
N ALA A 180 5.70 3.84 12.67
CA ALA A 180 6.13 5.22 12.83
C ALA A 180 7.65 5.30 12.74
N ARG A 181 8.14 6.17 11.86
CA ARG A 181 9.55 6.58 11.83
C ARG A 181 9.73 7.83 12.68
N VAL A 182 10.58 7.77 13.70
CA VAL A 182 10.94 8.94 14.51
C VAL A 182 11.59 9.99 13.62
N ASN A 183 11.21 11.23 13.79
CA ASN A 183 11.84 12.36 13.11
C ASN A 183 12.93 12.99 13.98
N LEU A 184 14.16 12.57 13.79
CA LEU A 184 15.32 13.05 14.57
C LEU A 184 15.65 14.54 14.35
N LEU A 185 15.07 15.19 13.33
CA LEU A 185 15.17 16.65 13.17
C LEU A 185 14.34 17.42 14.21
N ARG A 186 13.38 16.78 14.86
CA ARG A 186 12.44 17.41 15.79
C ARG A 186 12.52 16.89 17.21
N ILE A 187 12.77 15.59 17.38
CA ILE A 187 12.67 14.94 18.67
C ILE A 187 13.58 13.71 18.72
N ASP A 188 14.18 13.46 19.88
CA ASP A 188 14.84 12.21 20.15
C ASP A 188 13.83 11.10 20.51
N PRO A 189 14.18 9.80 20.30
CA PRO A 189 13.27 8.70 20.54
C PRO A 189 12.74 8.61 21.99
N ALA A 190 13.59 8.93 22.99
CA ALA A 190 13.17 8.82 24.40
C ALA A 190 12.07 9.83 24.73
N ARG A 191 12.23 11.09 24.29
CA ARG A 191 11.21 12.14 24.47
C ARG A 191 9.94 11.83 23.70
N LEU A 192 10.03 11.24 22.50
CA LEU A 192 8.83 10.82 21.75
C LEU A 192 8.08 9.73 22.51
N ILE A 193 8.77 8.76 23.08
CA ILE A 193 8.19 7.69 23.90
C ILE A 193 7.47 8.27 25.12
N GLU A 194 8.08 9.23 25.83
CA GLU A 194 7.43 9.90 26.96
C GLU A 194 6.15 10.63 26.54
N GLN A 195 6.18 11.31 25.38
CA GLN A 195 5.02 11.98 24.84
C GLN A 195 3.93 10.98 24.44
N TRP A 196 4.26 9.87 23.79
CA TRP A 196 3.32 8.81 23.43
C TRP A 196 2.64 8.16 24.62
N ARG A 197 3.34 7.99 25.75
CA ARG A 197 2.71 7.52 27.01
C ARG A 197 1.58 8.46 27.47
N ARG A 198 1.78 9.77 27.37
CA ARG A 198 0.76 10.77 27.70
C ARG A 198 -0.37 10.81 26.67
N GLU A 199 -0.08 10.47 25.43
CA GLU A 199 -1.01 10.45 24.30
C GLU A 199 -1.76 9.10 24.16
N ASN A 200 -1.52 8.12 25.01
CA ASN A 200 -2.07 6.76 24.95
C ASN A 200 -1.76 6.05 23.62
N VAL A 201 -0.56 6.19 23.11
CA VAL A 201 -0.05 5.44 21.98
C VAL A 201 0.65 4.20 22.50
N ASP A 202 0.20 3.03 22.06
CA ASP A 202 0.82 1.74 22.34
C ASP A 202 1.72 1.32 21.17
N TYR A 203 2.91 0.83 21.47
CA TYR A 203 3.94 0.57 20.46
C TYR A 203 4.87 -0.56 20.88
N ASP A 204 5.49 -1.19 19.87
CA ASP A 204 6.65 -2.08 19.99
C ASP A 204 7.85 -1.52 19.23
N PHE A 205 9.04 -1.87 19.68
CA PHE A 205 10.27 -1.59 18.93
C PHE A 205 10.35 -2.47 17.69
N PHE A 206 10.76 -1.87 16.57
CA PHE A 206 11.01 -2.61 15.34
C PHE A 206 12.43 -2.32 14.84
N ARG A 207 13.20 -3.38 14.58
CA ARG A 207 14.58 -3.27 14.11
C ARG A 207 14.83 -4.23 12.95
N ARG A 208 15.56 -3.74 11.97
CA ARG A 208 16.17 -4.50 10.87
C ARG A 208 17.57 -3.91 10.60
N ASP A 209 18.40 -4.61 9.85
CA ASP A 209 19.75 -4.15 9.50
C ASP A 209 19.78 -2.84 8.70
N TRP A 210 18.70 -2.52 7.96
CA TRP A 210 18.53 -1.27 7.21
C TRP A 210 17.76 -0.18 7.98
N THR A 211 17.30 -0.44 9.18
CA THR A 211 16.67 0.58 10.05
C THR A 211 17.65 0.99 11.14
N GLY A 212 17.74 2.26 11.45
CA GLY A 212 18.53 2.73 12.59
C GLY A 212 17.99 2.20 13.92
N GLU A 213 18.81 2.26 14.97
CA GLU A 213 18.38 1.94 16.34
C GLU A 213 17.33 2.94 16.81
N ASN A 214 16.28 2.44 17.46
CA ASN A 214 15.18 3.25 18.01
C ASN A 214 14.55 4.24 17.02
N LEU A 215 14.65 3.94 15.73
CA LEU A 215 14.12 4.79 14.67
C LEU A 215 12.70 4.41 14.26
N ILE A 216 12.37 3.12 14.34
CA ILE A 216 11.09 2.58 13.87
C ILE A 216 10.35 1.90 15.02
N PHE A 217 9.07 2.24 15.13
CA PHE A 217 8.14 1.65 16.09
C PHE A 217 6.91 1.10 15.37
N GLU A 218 6.49 -0.12 15.73
CA GLU A 218 5.20 -0.66 15.34
C GLU A 218 4.13 -0.11 16.29
N LEU A 219 3.15 0.64 15.78
CA LEU A 219 2.05 1.15 16.57
C LEU A 219 0.96 0.08 16.69
N LYS A 220 0.71 -0.40 17.92
CA LYS A 220 -0.32 -1.40 18.22
C LYS A 220 -1.71 -0.77 18.35
N SER A 221 -1.76 0.35 19.02
CA SER A 221 -2.95 1.20 19.08
C SER A 221 -2.57 2.67 19.22
N ALA A 222 -3.37 3.54 18.64
CA ALA A 222 -3.21 4.98 18.77
C ALA A 222 -4.54 5.69 18.55
N PRO A 223 -4.76 6.85 19.19
CA PRO A 223 -5.78 7.79 18.75
C PRO A 223 -5.56 8.22 17.29
N PRO A 224 -6.55 8.86 16.63
CA PRO A 224 -6.37 9.39 15.28
C PRO A 224 -5.13 10.29 15.21
N PHE A 225 -4.21 10.03 14.26
CA PHE A 225 -2.92 10.73 14.20
C PHE A 225 -3.07 12.25 14.14
N ALA A 226 -4.08 12.75 13.41
CA ALA A 226 -4.36 14.18 13.34
C ALA A 226 -4.70 14.81 14.71
N SER A 227 -5.09 14.04 15.71
CA SER A 227 -5.36 14.51 17.07
C SER A 227 -4.11 14.52 17.97
N LEU A 228 -3.06 13.76 17.58
CA LEU A 228 -1.85 13.64 18.39
C LEU A 228 -0.96 14.89 18.27
N PRO A 229 -0.63 15.57 19.37
CA PRO A 229 0.37 16.63 19.38
C PRO A 229 1.71 16.18 18.81
N SER A 230 2.21 14.98 19.15
CA SER A 230 3.46 14.44 18.63
C SER A 230 3.48 14.33 17.10
N PHE A 231 2.35 13.96 16.47
CA PHE A 231 2.23 13.91 15.02
C PHE A 231 2.19 15.31 14.39
N ARG A 232 1.34 16.21 14.94
CA ARG A 232 1.20 17.57 14.43
C ARG A 232 2.48 18.38 14.51
N GLN A 233 3.27 18.18 15.56
CA GLN A 233 4.59 18.79 15.76
C GLN A 233 5.69 18.15 14.93
N GLY A 234 5.36 17.14 14.14
CA GLY A 234 6.32 16.47 13.25
C GLY A 234 7.29 15.52 13.94
N GLY A 235 6.97 15.03 15.13
CA GLY A 235 7.82 14.09 15.89
C GLY A 235 7.99 12.75 15.20
N PHE A 236 7.07 12.35 14.32
CA PHE A 236 7.17 11.11 13.56
C PHE A 236 6.45 11.14 12.20
N TYR A 237 6.79 10.19 11.35
CA TYR A 237 6.16 9.95 10.05
C TYR A 237 5.65 8.51 9.94
N ILE A 238 4.45 8.31 9.38
CA ILE A 238 3.89 6.96 9.16
C ILE A 238 4.45 6.40 7.87
N GLN A 239 5.17 5.28 7.97
CA GLN A 239 5.91 4.71 6.86
C GLN A 239 6.23 3.23 7.12
N ASP A 240 6.08 2.37 6.10
CA ASP A 240 6.55 0.99 6.23
C ASP A 240 8.09 0.94 6.27
N PRO A 241 8.69 0.09 7.12
CA PRO A 241 10.15 -0.01 7.23
C PRO A 241 10.86 -0.41 5.93
N SER A 242 10.17 -1.10 5.00
CA SER A 242 10.74 -1.45 3.70
C SER A 242 11.19 -0.25 2.89
N THR A 243 10.47 0.87 3.03
CA THR A 243 10.76 2.10 2.29
C THR A 243 12.04 2.81 2.74
N LEU A 244 12.57 2.46 3.93
CA LEU A 244 13.83 3.01 4.43
C LEU A 244 15.04 2.38 3.74
N LEU A 245 14.87 1.18 3.14
CA LEU A 245 15.96 0.47 2.49
C LEU A 245 16.63 1.33 1.41
N ALA A 246 15.84 2.01 0.57
CA ALA A 246 16.37 2.89 -0.47
C ALA A 246 17.26 4.00 0.12
N ALA A 247 16.78 4.76 1.09
CA ALA A 247 17.58 5.80 1.71
C ALA A 247 18.79 5.25 2.51
N HIS A 248 18.70 4.01 3.00
CA HIS A 248 19.82 3.34 3.66
C HIS A 248 20.92 2.99 2.67
N LEU A 249 20.59 2.44 1.52
CA LEU A 249 21.55 2.02 0.50
C LEU A 249 22.09 3.21 -0.32
N LEU A 250 21.29 4.23 -0.54
CA LEU A 250 21.73 5.48 -1.16
C LEU A 250 22.82 6.17 -0.32
N ASP A 251 22.79 5.99 0.99
CA ASP A 251 23.74 6.48 1.99
C ASP A 251 24.12 7.97 1.81
N PRO A 252 23.18 8.91 1.88
CA PRO A 252 23.43 10.33 1.67
C PRO A 252 24.40 10.89 2.71
N GLN A 253 25.29 11.79 2.26
CA GLN A 253 26.26 12.46 3.12
C GLN A 253 25.95 13.96 3.25
N PRO A 254 26.30 14.61 4.37
CA PRO A 254 26.23 16.06 4.48
C PRO A 254 27.02 16.75 3.35
N GLY A 255 26.38 17.74 2.71
CA GLY A 255 26.94 18.45 1.56
C GLY A 255 26.60 17.84 0.19
N ASP A 256 26.01 16.65 0.15
CA ASP A 256 25.59 16.03 -1.12
C ASP A 256 24.53 16.87 -1.85
N ARG A 257 24.57 16.83 -3.16
CA ARG A 257 23.44 17.18 -4.04
C ARG A 257 22.69 15.91 -4.38
N ILE A 258 21.41 15.86 -4.07
CA ILE A 258 20.56 14.67 -4.24
C ILE A 258 19.40 15.04 -5.14
N LEU A 259 19.12 14.21 -6.15
CA LEU A 259 17.93 14.30 -6.98
C LEU A 259 17.00 13.12 -6.68
N ASP A 260 15.74 13.40 -6.32
CA ASP A 260 14.68 12.40 -6.12
C ASP A 260 13.61 12.61 -7.19
N LEU A 261 13.53 11.72 -8.19
CA LEU A 261 12.72 11.92 -9.40
C LEU A 261 11.23 11.59 -9.24
N CYS A 262 10.84 10.80 -8.25
CA CYS A 262 9.44 10.41 -7.99
C CYS A 262 9.10 10.61 -6.52
N ALA A 263 9.42 11.80 -6.00
CA ALA A 263 9.57 12.11 -4.58
C ALA A 263 8.29 12.08 -3.75
N ALA A 264 7.16 12.48 -4.34
CA ALA A 264 5.94 12.68 -3.57
C ALA A 264 5.25 11.36 -3.13
N PRO A 265 4.71 11.30 -1.92
CA PRO A 265 4.41 12.40 -0.97
C PRO A 265 5.56 12.76 0.00
N GLY A 266 6.81 12.28 -0.21
CA GLY A 266 7.97 12.71 0.54
C GLY A 266 8.48 11.75 1.62
N GLY A 267 8.02 10.50 1.64
CA GLY A 267 8.46 9.52 2.65
C GLY A 267 9.97 9.27 2.60
N LYS A 268 10.53 8.99 1.41
CA LYS A 268 11.97 8.79 1.19
C LYS A 268 12.70 10.12 1.26
N THR A 269 12.24 11.14 0.56
CA THR A 269 12.82 12.50 0.53
C THR A 269 13.07 13.08 1.93
N THR A 270 12.04 13.04 2.80
CA THR A 270 12.15 13.54 4.18
C THR A 270 13.06 12.68 5.05
N TYR A 271 13.21 11.39 4.74
CA TYR A 271 14.17 10.55 5.42
C TYR A 271 15.60 10.82 4.97
N LEU A 272 15.83 11.08 3.67
CA LEU A 272 17.14 11.54 3.17
C LEU A 272 17.55 12.84 3.87
N ALA A 273 16.66 13.83 3.96
CA ALA A 273 16.91 15.08 4.69
C ALA A 273 17.25 14.86 6.18
N GLN A 274 16.55 13.93 6.83
CA GLN A 274 16.82 13.55 8.20
C GLN A 274 18.22 12.93 8.34
N ARG A 275 18.64 12.05 7.44
CA ARG A 275 19.95 11.38 7.49
C ARG A 275 21.11 12.35 7.37
N VAL A 276 20.94 13.42 6.62
CA VAL A 276 21.95 14.48 6.43
C VAL A 276 21.73 15.67 7.37
N ASN A 277 20.82 15.58 8.33
CA ASN A 277 20.48 16.66 9.27
C ASN A 277 20.24 18.03 8.57
N ASN A 278 19.47 18.00 7.47
CA ASN A 278 19.23 19.17 6.58
C ASN A 278 20.51 19.77 5.94
N GLN A 279 21.64 19.08 5.95
CA GLN A 279 22.92 19.57 5.42
C GLN A 279 23.19 19.02 4.01
N ALA A 280 22.27 19.20 3.08
CA ALA A 280 22.35 18.80 1.69
C ALA A 280 21.49 19.73 0.82
N LEU A 281 21.57 19.58 -0.51
CA LEU A 281 20.55 20.10 -1.43
C LEU A 281 19.79 18.90 -2.00
N ILE A 282 18.50 18.78 -1.71
CA ILE A 282 17.64 17.70 -2.24
C ILE A 282 16.62 18.32 -3.21
N VAL A 283 16.79 18.07 -4.50
CA VAL A 283 15.80 18.45 -5.52
C VAL A 283 14.79 17.31 -5.65
N ALA A 284 13.54 17.58 -5.29
CA ALA A 284 12.47 16.58 -5.19
C ALA A 284 11.44 16.77 -6.30
N CYS A 285 11.48 15.90 -7.32
CA CYS A 285 10.63 15.97 -8.50
C CYS A 285 9.43 15.02 -8.39
N ASP A 286 8.28 15.46 -8.87
CA ASP A 286 7.11 14.59 -9.12
C ASP A 286 6.28 15.18 -10.25
N ALA A 287 5.65 14.33 -11.07
CA ALA A 287 4.79 14.77 -12.16
C ALA A 287 3.42 15.30 -11.69
N SER A 288 3.01 15.01 -10.45
CA SER A 288 1.70 15.35 -9.91
C SER A 288 1.75 16.56 -8.98
N THR A 289 1.20 17.68 -9.40
CA THR A 289 1.08 18.89 -8.56
C THR A 289 0.38 18.65 -7.22
N PRO A 290 -0.77 17.91 -7.15
CA PRO A 290 -1.41 17.61 -5.85
C PRO A 290 -0.52 16.76 -4.93
N ARG A 291 0.24 15.81 -5.48
CA ARG A 291 1.20 15.02 -4.68
C ARG A 291 2.35 15.88 -4.19
N GLN A 292 2.85 16.81 -5.00
CA GLN A 292 3.88 17.77 -4.57
C GLN A 292 3.41 18.67 -3.45
N GLN A 293 2.15 19.07 -3.44
CA GLN A 293 1.61 19.85 -2.33
C GLN A 293 1.72 19.06 -1.00
N ARG A 294 1.39 17.76 -1.02
CA ARG A 294 1.58 16.88 0.14
C ARG A 294 3.06 16.75 0.56
N LEU A 295 3.99 16.74 -0.41
CA LEU A 295 5.43 16.77 -0.11
C LEU A 295 5.80 18.05 0.65
N ARG A 296 5.36 19.23 0.19
CA ARG A 296 5.61 20.51 0.86
C ARG A 296 5.05 20.53 2.29
N GLU A 297 3.83 20.08 2.48
CA GLU A 297 3.17 19.97 3.78
C GLU A 297 3.94 19.04 4.73
N ASN A 298 4.41 17.89 4.24
CA ASN A 298 5.22 16.97 5.03
C ASN A 298 6.59 17.57 5.37
N CYS A 299 7.26 18.24 4.43
CA CYS A 299 8.53 18.94 4.71
C CYS A 299 8.35 19.99 5.81
N ALA A 300 7.32 20.84 5.69
CA ALA A 300 7.04 21.88 6.68
C ALA A 300 6.74 21.28 8.07
N ARG A 301 5.87 20.27 8.15
CA ARG A 301 5.52 19.58 9.40
C ARG A 301 6.73 18.94 10.06
N LEU A 302 7.58 18.28 9.27
CA LEU A 302 8.75 17.55 9.75
C LEU A 302 9.99 18.44 9.97
N GLY A 303 9.93 19.74 9.62
CA GLY A 303 11.08 20.63 9.76
C GLY A 303 12.22 20.35 8.77
N VAL A 304 11.87 19.85 7.61
CA VAL A 304 12.80 19.66 6.50
C VAL A 304 12.98 20.97 5.77
N THR A 305 14.22 21.44 5.66
CA THR A 305 14.56 22.77 5.09
C THR A 305 15.46 22.70 3.87
N CYS A 306 16.03 21.52 3.58
CA CYS A 306 17.00 21.33 2.50
C CYS A 306 16.37 20.75 1.21
N VAL A 307 15.04 20.73 1.09
CA VAL A 307 14.32 20.15 -0.04
C VAL A 307 13.74 21.25 -0.93
N GLU A 308 14.02 21.17 -2.23
CA GLU A 308 13.43 22.00 -3.27
C GLU A 308 12.42 21.19 -4.10
N PRO A 309 11.11 21.33 -3.89
CA PRO A 309 10.09 20.64 -4.66
C PRO A 309 9.94 21.25 -6.05
N VAL A 310 10.12 20.44 -7.11
CA VAL A 310 10.09 20.82 -8.52
C VAL A 310 9.16 19.90 -9.30
N THR A 311 8.40 20.42 -10.28
CA THR A 311 7.67 19.54 -11.21
C THR A 311 8.65 18.85 -12.15
N LEU A 312 8.40 17.58 -12.47
CA LEU A 312 9.32 16.81 -13.31
C LEU A 312 9.55 17.49 -14.67
N ASP A 313 8.51 18.06 -15.26
CA ASP A 313 8.59 18.77 -16.55
C ASP A 313 9.38 20.08 -16.48
N ALA A 314 9.48 20.69 -15.31
CA ALA A 314 10.23 21.93 -15.12
C ALA A 314 11.73 21.68 -14.86
N LEU A 315 12.12 20.48 -14.43
CA LEU A 315 13.51 20.16 -14.05
C LEU A 315 14.55 20.56 -15.10
N PRO A 316 14.39 20.26 -16.39
CA PRO A 316 15.40 20.59 -17.41
C PRO A 316 15.58 22.11 -17.62
N GLN A 317 14.59 22.92 -17.23
CA GLN A 317 14.57 24.37 -17.46
C GLN A 317 15.13 25.17 -16.27
N LEU A 318 15.34 24.51 -15.14
CA LEU A 318 15.85 25.14 -13.93
C LEU A 318 17.37 24.97 -13.83
N ALA A 319 18.05 25.95 -13.23
CA ALA A 319 19.48 25.87 -12.97
C ALA A 319 19.86 24.61 -12.19
N VAL A 320 19.03 24.17 -11.22
CA VAL A 320 19.21 22.93 -10.48
C VAL A 320 19.14 21.68 -11.37
N GLY A 321 18.37 21.69 -12.46
CA GLY A 321 18.26 20.59 -13.39
C GLY A 321 19.52 20.40 -14.27
N GLN A 322 20.41 21.38 -14.33
CA GLN A 322 21.67 21.34 -15.07
C GLN A 322 22.87 20.97 -14.20
N LEU A 323 22.69 20.85 -12.88
CA LEU A 323 23.76 20.49 -11.96
C LEU A 323 24.02 18.98 -11.96
N PRO A 324 25.27 18.55 -11.83
CA PRO A 324 25.56 17.15 -11.52
C PRO A 324 25.21 16.84 -10.06
N TYR A 325 24.63 15.69 -9.82
CA TYR A 325 24.23 15.21 -8.49
C TYR A 325 25.17 14.10 -8.00
N ASP A 326 25.47 14.11 -6.71
CA ASP A 326 26.22 13.06 -6.05
C ASP A 326 25.44 11.77 -6.01
N ARG A 327 24.13 11.91 -5.78
CA ARG A 327 23.19 10.80 -5.66
C ARG A 327 21.88 11.13 -6.36
N VAL A 328 21.37 10.15 -7.10
CA VAL A 328 20.08 10.25 -7.79
C VAL A 328 19.21 9.08 -7.39
N LEU A 329 18.03 9.34 -6.86
CA LEU A 329 17.02 8.33 -6.52
C LEU A 329 15.90 8.32 -7.56
N VAL A 330 15.58 7.13 -8.06
CA VAL A 330 14.42 6.86 -8.88
C VAL A 330 13.53 5.85 -8.16
N ASP A 331 12.65 6.35 -7.27
CA ASP A 331 11.59 5.54 -6.65
C ASP A 331 10.43 5.40 -7.63
N ALA A 332 10.56 4.47 -8.56
CA ALA A 332 9.75 4.43 -9.76
C ALA A 332 8.29 4.00 -9.50
N PRO A 333 7.32 4.56 -10.23
CA PRO A 333 5.96 4.04 -10.24
C PRO A 333 5.97 2.59 -10.72
N CYS A 334 5.30 1.71 -9.98
CA CYS A 334 5.30 0.27 -10.23
C CYS A 334 3.92 -0.34 -10.00
N SER A 335 3.77 -1.63 -10.28
CA SER A 335 2.53 -2.39 -10.05
C SER A 335 2.14 -2.53 -8.59
N ASN A 336 3.04 -2.23 -7.65
CA ASN A 336 2.83 -2.31 -6.19
C ASN A 336 2.48 -3.71 -5.69
N THR A 337 2.90 -4.79 -6.35
CA THR A 337 2.58 -6.17 -5.97
C THR A 337 3.14 -6.56 -4.59
N GLY A 338 4.17 -5.87 -4.11
CA GLY A 338 4.74 -6.06 -2.77
C GLY A 338 3.96 -5.41 -1.62
N VAL A 339 2.94 -4.56 -1.93
CA VAL A 339 2.15 -3.83 -0.91
C VAL A 339 0.65 -4.17 -0.95
N MET A 340 0.28 -5.31 -1.51
CA MET A 340 -1.12 -5.72 -1.72
C MET A 340 -1.96 -5.81 -0.44
N ARG A 341 -1.34 -6.06 0.72
CA ARG A 341 -2.10 -6.05 1.98
C ARG A 341 -2.63 -4.67 2.36
N ARG A 342 -1.93 -3.58 1.92
CA ARG A 342 -2.33 -2.18 2.14
C ARG A 342 -3.25 -1.68 1.06
N ARG A 343 -2.94 -2.04 -0.20
CA ARG A 343 -3.70 -1.66 -1.39
C ARG A 343 -4.46 -2.85 -1.91
N VAL A 344 -5.53 -3.21 -1.19
CA VAL A 344 -6.26 -4.47 -1.40
C VAL A 344 -6.83 -4.61 -2.81
N GLU A 345 -7.20 -3.49 -3.45
CA GLU A 345 -7.82 -3.48 -4.77
C GLU A 345 -6.82 -3.76 -5.90
N LEU A 346 -5.53 -3.52 -5.70
CA LEU A 346 -4.49 -3.76 -6.69
C LEU A 346 -4.51 -5.20 -7.22
N ARG A 347 -4.79 -6.19 -6.37
CA ARG A 347 -4.87 -7.60 -6.78
C ARG A 347 -5.84 -7.86 -7.92
N TRP A 348 -6.89 -7.04 -8.04
CA TRP A 348 -7.91 -7.15 -9.10
C TRP A 348 -7.66 -6.25 -10.30
N ARG A 349 -6.70 -5.33 -10.19
CA ARG A 349 -6.39 -4.34 -11.23
C ARG A 349 -5.07 -4.62 -11.95
N VAL A 350 -4.13 -5.27 -11.30
CA VAL A 350 -2.83 -5.61 -11.91
C VAL A 350 -3.04 -6.61 -13.06
N THR A 351 -2.39 -6.35 -14.18
CA THR A 351 -2.36 -7.23 -15.35
C THR A 351 -0.93 -7.32 -15.89
N LEU A 352 -0.62 -8.36 -16.65
CA LEU A 352 0.70 -8.50 -17.26
C LEU A 352 1.02 -7.36 -18.21
N SER A 353 0.03 -6.89 -18.97
CA SER A 353 0.19 -5.72 -19.88
C SER A 353 0.52 -4.43 -19.10
N GLU A 354 -0.05 -4.23 -17.93
CA GLU A 354 0.26 -3.09 -17.09
C GLU A 354 1.67 -3.18 -16.50
N ILE A 355 2.12 -4.36 -16.07
CA ILE A 355 3.50 -4.60 -15.63
C ILE A 355 4.49 -4.24 -16.77
N GLN A 356 4.24 -4.73 -17.98
CA GLN A 356 5.07 -4.43 -19.15
C GLN A 356 5.09 -2.93 -19.51
N ARG A 357 3.93 -2.27 -19.43
CA ARG A 357 3.82 -0.82 -19.63
C ARG A 357 4.64 -0.03 -18.60
N LEU A 358 4.56 -0.42 -17.33
CA LEU A 358 5.31 0.18 -16.24
C LEU A 358 6.81 -0.06 -16.39
N GLN A 359 7.24 -1.26 -16.80
CA GLN A 359 8.64 -1.54 -17.12
C GLN A 359 9.20 -0.53 -18.13
N GLY A 360 8.44 -0.25 -19.22
CA GLY A 360 8.85 0.76 -20.21
C GLY A 360 8.98 2.17 -19.63
N THR A 361 8.10 2.53 -18.69
CA THR A 361 8.16 3.81 -17.97
C THR A 361 9.38 3.89 -17.05
N GLN A 362 9.66 2.83 -16.32
CA GLN A 362 10.78 2.72 -15.39
C GLN A 362 12.14 2.83 -16.09
N VAL A 363 12.30 2.16 -17.25
CA VAL A 363 13.51 2.32 -18.08
C VAL A 363 13.66 3.77 -18.57
N LYS A 364 12.57 4.43 -18.98
CA LYS A 364 12.63 5.85 -19.40
C LYS A 364 13.04 6.76 -18.25
N LEU A 365 12.57 6.52 -17.02
CA LEU A 365 12.95 7.29 -15.84
C LEU A 365 14.44 7.13 -15.51
N LEU A 366 14.99 5.91 -15.58
CA LEU A 366 16.42 5.69 -15.40
C LEU A 366 17.25 6.41 -16.49
N ARG A 367 16.82 6.36 -17.75
CA ARG A 367 17.48 7.10 -18.85
C ARG A 367 17.42 8.62 -18.64
N LEU A 368 16.31 9.13 -18.09
CA LEU A 368 16.18 10.54 -17.71
C LEU A 368 17.13 10.90 -16.56
N ALA A 369 17.29 10.00 -15.59
CA ALA A 369 18.12 10.20 -14.41
C ALA A 369 19.64 10.17 -14.72
N ALA A 370 20.07 9.30 -15.64
CA ALA A 370 21.47 9.00 -15.89
C ALA A 370 22.36 10.23 -16.18
N PRO A 371 21.96 11.21 -17.04
CA PRO A 371 22.78 12.39 -17.30
C PRO A 371 23.06 13.24 -16.06
N HIS A 372 22.16 13.22 -15.07
CA HIS A 372 22.26 14.03 -13.86
C HIS A 372 23.22 13.46 -12.82
N VAL A 373 23.62 12.21 -12.91
CA VAL A 373 24.58 11.59 -11.98
C VAL A 373 25.99 12.07 -12.34
N LYS A 374 26.76 12.60 -11.40
CA LYS A 374 28.17 12.97 -11.62
C LYS A 374 29.06 11.73 -11.84
N PRO A 375 30.22 11.84 -12.50
CA PRO A 375 31.21 10.78 -12.48
C PRO A 375 31.54 10.35 -11.05
N GLY A 376 31.61 9.06 -10.77
CA GLY A 376 31.72 8.49 -9.43
C GLY A 376 30.48 8.60 -8.55
N GLY A 377 29.38 9.22 -9.03
CA GLY A 377 28.11 9.34 -8.33
C GLY A 377 27.27 8.05 -8.35
N LEU A 378 26.19 8.04 -7.57
CA LEU A 378 25.32 6.88 -7.40
C LEU A 378 23.92 7.15 -7.98
N LEU A 379 23.45 6.27 -8.86
CA LEU A 379 22.07 6.18 -9.30
C LEU A 379 21.40 5.03 -8.59
N GLU A 380 20.36 5.31 -7.81
CA GLU A 380 19.59 4.28 -7.15
C GLU A 380 18.21 4.14 -7.80
N TYR A 381 17.86 2.90 -8.11
CA TYR A 381 16.54 2.50 -8.59
C TYR A 381 15.80 1.74 -7.51
N SER A 382 14.55 2.11 -7.22
CA SER A 382 13.73 1.39 -6.27
C SER A 382 12.29 1.22 -6.73
N THR A 383 11.66 0.10 -6.30
CA THR A 383 10.24 -0.20 -6.47
C THR A 383 9.67 -0.89 -5.24
N CYS A 384 8.35 -0.92 -5.12
CA CYS A 384 7.65 -1.82 -4.18
C CYS A 384 6.99 -3.00 -4.91
N SER A 385 7.49 -3.37 -6.10
CA SER A 385 7.04 -4.52 -6.88
C SER A 385 7.78 -5.80 -6.51
N LEU A 386 7.09 -6.93 -6.62
CA LEU A 386 7.69 -8.28 -6.57
C LEU A 386 8.00 -8.84 -7.96
N GLU A 387 7.69 -8.10 -9.02
CA GLU A 387 7.77 -8.62 -10.39
C GLU A 387 9.17 -8.40 -10.99
N PRO A 388 9.82 -9.46 -11.53
CA PRO A 388 11.16 -9.35 -12.12
C PRO A 388 11.26 -8.33 -13.24
N GLU A 389 10.20 -8.19 -14.04
CA GLU A 389 10.10 -7.24 -15.14
C GLU A 389 10.26 -5.79 -14.69
N GLU A 390 9.79 -5.47 -13.49
CA GLU A 390 9.86 -4.12 -12.90
C GLU A 390 11.12 -3.91 -12.03
N ASN A 391 11.86 -4.98 -11.76
CA ASN A 391 13.03 -4.98 -10.89
C ASN A 391 14.32 -5.25 -11.69
N ARG A 392 14.85 -6.46 -11.61
CA ARG A 392 16.13 -6.84 -12.23
C ARG A 392 16.16 -6.64 -13.75
N GLU A 393 15.06 -6.88 -14.45
CA GLU A 393 15.04 -6.71 -15.91
C GLU A 393 15.13 -5.24 -16.32
N VAL A 394 14.53 -4.30 -15.55
CA VAL A 394 14.70 -2.86 -15.78
C VAL A 394 16.17 -2.47 -15.64
N VAL A 395 16.83 -2.94 -14.58
CA VAL A 395 18.25 -2.68 -14.33
C VAL A 395 19.13 -3.24 -15.45
N ASN A 396 18.88 -4.48 -15.86
CA ASN A 396 19.64 -5.12 -16.95
C ASN A 396 19.49 -4.37 -18.30
N ARG A 397 18.26 -3.94 -18.64
CA ARG A 397 18.02 -3.15 -19.86
C ARG A 397 18.72 -1.80 -19.80
N PHE A 398 18.68 -1.14 -18.65
CA PHE A 398 19.37 0.13 -18.47
C PHE A 398 20.89 -0.02 -18.63
N LEU A 399 21.51 -1.00 -17.98
CA LEU A 399 22.95 -1.25 -18.05
C LEU A 399 23.43 -1.63 -19.46
N ALA A 400 22.61 -2.36 -20.22
CA ALA A 400 22.93 -2.70 -21.61
C ALA A 400 23.08 -1.45 -22.51
N ASP A 401 22.28 -0.41 -22.25
CA ASP A 401 22.29 0.85 -23.00
C ASP A 401 23.28 1.88 -22.42
N HIS A 402 23.77 1.70 -21.19
CA HIS A 402 24.59 2.67 -20.45
C HIS A 402 25.86 2.01 -19.88
N PRO A 403 26.86 1.69 -20.73
CA PRO A 403 28.09 1.01 -20.29
C PRO A 403 28.95 1.82 -19.31
N GLY A 404 28.67 3.12 -19.15
CA GLY A 404 29.28 3.97 -18.12
C GLY A 404 28.70 3.78 -16.71
N PHE A 405 27.77 2.84 -16.52
CA PHE A 405 27.22 2.47 -15.21
C PHE A 405 27.50 1.01 -14.90
N ALA A 406 27.77 0.71 -13.62
CA ALA A 406 27.95 -0.64 -13.13
C ALA A 406 27.01 -0.90 -11.93
N LEU A 407 26.41 -2.08 -11.86
CA LEU A 407 25.65 -2.51 -10.68
C LEU A 407 26.63 -2.76 -9.52
N GLU A 408 26.49 -1.98 -8.45
CA GLU A 408 27.32 -2.10 -7.25
C GLU A 408 26.66 -2.99 -6.21
N LEU A 409 25.33 -2.82 -6.02
CA LEU A 409 24.54 -3.57 -5.05
C LEU A 409 23.10 -3.68 -5.52
N GLU A 410 22.46 -4.80 -5.22
CA GLU A 410 21.00 -4.91 -5.27
C GLU A 410 20.47 -5.66 -4.06
N ARG A 411 19.25 -5.32 -3.64
CA ARG A 411 18.56 -5.99 -2.54
C ARG A 411 17.06 -6.05 -2.78
N GLU A 412 16.47 -7.21 -2.48
CA GLU A 412 15.04 -7.45 -2.51
C GLU A 412 14.53 -7.74 -1.08
N LEU A 413 13.42 -7.12 -0.68
CA LEU A 413 12.67 -7.47 0.52
C LEU A 413 11.41 -8.21 0.11
N LEU A 414 11.28 -9.43 0.62
CA LEU A 414 10.11 -10.27 0.38
C LEU A 414 9.22 -10.27 1.63
N PRO A 415 7.93 -9.92 1.52
CA PRO A 415 7.04 -9.72 2.67
C PRO A 415 7.04 -10.88 3.67
N PHE A 416 6.94 -12.09 3.17
CA PHE A 416 6.89 -13.32 3.98
C PHE A 416 8.21 -13.67 4.65
N ARG A 417 9.36 -13.15 4.18
CA ARG A 417 10.69 -13.38 4.80
C ARG A 417 11.08 -12.26 5.76
N ASN A 418 10.83 -11.02 5.34
CA ASN A 418 11.36 -9.84 6.04
C ASN A 418 10.35 -9.26 7.04
N GLY A 419 9.07 -9.66 6.96
CA GLY A 419 8.00 -9.18 7.84
C GLY A 419 7.68 -7.69 7.65
N VAL A 420 7.94 -7.14 6.48
CA VAL A 420 7.64 -5.78 6.01
C VAL A 420 7.05 -5.85 4.61
N ASP A 421 6.64 -4.73 4.02
CA ASP A 421 6.18 -4.70 2.64
C ASP A 421 7.31 -5.06 1.66
N GLY A 422 6.97 -5.46 0.43
CA GLY A 422 7.95 -5.76 -0.61
C GLY A 422 8.69 -4.51 -1.05
N ALA A 423 9.98 -4.65 -1.33
CA ALA A 423 10.80 -3.62 -1.93
C ALA A 423 11.92 -4.23 -2.78
N TYR A 424 12.33 -3.52 -3.79
CA TYR A 424 13.53 -3.79 -4.56
C TYR A 424 14.35 -2.51 -4.67
N VAL A 425 15.65 -2.61 -4.49
CA VAL A 425 16.59 -1.50 -4.61
C VAL A 425 17.83 -1.99 -5.35
N ALA A 426 18.29 -1.19 -6.32
CA ALA A 426 19.54 -1.41 -7.05
C ALA A 426 20.37 -0.11 -7.08
N CYS A 427 21.62 -0.20 -6.69
CA CYS A 427 22.59 0.90 -6.69
C CYS A 427 23.53 0.76 -7.88
N LEU A 428 23.59 1.79 -8.72
CA LEU A 428 24.35 1.83 -9.96
C LEU A 428 25.39 2.94 -9.87
N ARG A 429 26.68 2.57 -9.92
CA ARG A 429 27.78 3.53 -9.89
C ARG A 429 28.08 4.04 -11.29
N ARG A 430 28.16 5.36 -11.48
CA ARG A 430 28.67 5.95 -12.71
C ARG A 430 30.20 5.95 -12.72
N ALA A 431 30.81 5.45 -13.79
CA ALA A 431 32.25 5.52 -13.99
C ALA A 431 32.78 6.96 -14.07
#